data_8e8259a93e12e063ea207081272dcdd5
#
_entry.id   8e8259a93e12e063ea207081272dcdd5
#
_cell.length_a   1.000
_cell.length_b   1.000
_cell.length_c   1.000
_cell.angle_alpha   90.00
_cell.angle_beta   90.00
_cell.angle_gamma   90.00
#
_symmetry.space_group_name_H-M   'P 1'
#
loop_
_entity.id
_entity.type
_entity.pdbx_description
1 polymer ?
#
loop_
_entity_poly.entity_id
_entity_poly.type
_entity_poly.pdbx_seq_one_letter_code
_entity_poly.pdbx_strand_id
1 'polypeptide(L)'
;MLRSLVGSEMCIRDRLKALPESCALHLANSSVVRYAQLYSIPSTIEVCCNRGTNGIEGSLSTAVGYAAASDKLNFIAIGDLSFFYDMNALWNVNVRSNLRVLLLNNGGGEIFHTLPGLDMSGTSHKFIAAVHKTSAKGWAEERGFLYLQAQNDEELAEAMKTFTQPEAMEQPVLLEVFTNKNKDARMLKNYYHQLKQK
;
A
#
# COMPACT_ATOMS: atom_id res chain seq x y z
N MET A 1 -6.32 -23.26 -13.49
CA MET A 1 -6.94 -21.93 -13.52
C MET A 1 -5.91 -20.93 -13.04
N LEU A 2 -5.47 -20.02 -13.89
CA LEU A 2 -4.67 -18.88 -13.46
C LEU A 2 -5.56 -17.99 -12.58
N ARG A 3 -5.35 -18.00 -11.26
CA ARG A 3 -6.01 -17.05 -10.35
C ARG A 3 -5.61 -15.65 -10.81
N SER A 4 -6.59 -14.83 -11.12
CA SER A 4 -6.35 -13.44 -11.53
C SER A 4 -5.80 -12.68 -10.33
N LEU A 5 -4.59 -12.14 -10.46
CA LEU A 5 -4.04 -11.24 -9.44
C LEU A 5 -4.96 -10.04 -9.24
N VAL A 6 -5.04 -9.56 -8.02
CA VAL A 6 -5.81 -8.36 -7.63
C VAL A 6 -5.25 -7.12 -8.34
N GLY A 7 -6.08 -6.15 -8.69
CA GLY A 7 -5.62 -4.85 -9.16
C GLY A 7 -5.42 -3.89 -7.98
N SER A 8 -4.32 -3.14 -7.97
CA SER A 8 -4.01 -2.17 -6.89
C SER A 8 -5.12 -1.12 -6.70
N GLU A 9 -5.76 -0.69 -7.79
CA GLU A 9 -6.88 0.27 -7.74
C GLU A 9 -8.08 -0.32 -6.99
N MET A 10 -8.48 -1.57 -7.30
CA MET A 10 -9.57 -2.24 -6.60
C MET A 10 -9.25 -2.43 -5.12
N CYS A 11 -8.00 -2.79 -4.81
CA CYS A 11 -7.55 -2.89 -3.42
C CYS A 11 -7.78 -1.58 -2.66
N ILE A 12 -7.39 -0.45 -3.24
CA ILE A 12 -7.53 0.85 -2.57
C ILE A 12 -8.99 1.28 -2.49
N ARG A 13 -9.74 1.21 -3.61
CA ARG A 13 -11.14 1.64 -3.68
C ARG A 13 -12.02 1.00 -2.60
N ASP A 14 -12.02 -0.34 -2.59
CA ASP A 14 -12.95 -1.07 -1.73
C ASP A 14 -12.50 -1.05 -0.26
N ARG A 15 -11.20 -0.81 -0.03
CA ARG A 15 -10.61 -0.80 1.31
C ARG A 15 -10.73 0.55 2.01
N LEU A 16 -10.64 1.66 1.29
CA LEU A 16 -10.92 2.98 1.86
C LEU A 16 -12.35 3.08 2.42
N LYS A 17 -13.31 2.37 1.80
CA LYS A 17 -14.69 2.31 2.27
C LYS A 17 -14.89 1.39 3.49
N ALA A 18 -14.00 0.42 3.68
CA ALA A 18 -14.08 -0.55 4.76
C ALA A 18 -13.30 -0.13 6.01
N LEU A 19 -12.60 1.00 5.98
CA LEU A 19 -11.87 1.51 7.14
C LEU A 19 -12.84 1.91 8.25
N PRO A 20 -12.51 1.62 9.51
CA PRO A 20 -13.31 2.05 10.65
C PRO A 20 -13.31 3.59 10.77
N GLU A 21 -14.39 4.12 11.34
CA GLU A 21 -14.49 5.54 11.62
C GLU A 21 -13.40 5.99 12.61
N SER A 22 -13.05 7.27 12.52
CA SER A 22 -12.09 7.91 13.44
C SER A 22 -10.67 7.31 13.46
N CYS A 23 -10.28 6.56 12.43
CA CYS A 23 -8.91 6.10 12.24
C CYS A 23 -8.03 7.17 11.56
N ALA A 24 -6.71 6.93 11.55
CA ALA A 24 -5.76 7.67 10.73
C ALA A 24 -5.34 6.81 9.52
N LEU A 25 -5.30 7.43 8.34
CA LEU A 25 -4.90 6.82 7.08
C LEU A 25 -3.67 7.52 6.53
N HIS A 26 -2.55 6.81 6.48
CA HIS A 26 -1.31 7.27 5.86
C HIS A 26 -1.23 6.76 4.44
N LEU A 27 -1.00 7.67 3.49
CA LEU A 27 -0.86 7.33 2.07
C LEU A 27 0.57 7.57 1.62
N ALA A 28 1.27 6.51 1.27
CA ALA A 28 2.61 6.61 0.71
C ALA A 28 2.59 7.20 -0.70
N ASN A 29 3.70 7.81 -1.09
CA ASN A 29 3.87 8.40 -2.41
C ASN A 29 3.78 7.37 -3.54
N SER A 30 3.83 7.86 -4.80
CA SER A 30 3.73 7.10 -6.04
C SER A 30 2.29 6.66 -6.37
N SER A 31 2.08 5.43 -6.81
CA SER A 31 0.77 4.95 -7.28
C SER A 31 -0.30 4.95 -6.19
N VAL A 32 0.07 4.65 -4.95
CA VAL A 32 -0.88 4.53 -3.83
C VAL A 32 -1.70 5.79 -3.62
N VAL A 33 -1.03 6.95 -3.43
CA VAL A 33 -1.75 8.21 -3.23
C VAL A 33 -2.55 8.62 -4.48
N ARG A 34 -2.08 8.28 -5.68
CA ARG A 34 -2.79 8.58 -6.93
C ARG A 34 -4.09 7.79 -7.05
N TYR A 35 -4.08 6.51 -6.68
CA TYR A 35 -5.29 5.70 -6.62
C TYR A 35 -6.25 6.20 -5.54
N ALA A 36 -5.75 6.54 -4.35
CA ALA A 36 -6.59 7.05 -3.27
C ALA A 36 -7.33 8.35 -3.66
N GLN A 37 -6.69 9.22 -4.43
CA GLN A 37 -7.30 10.47 -4.94
C GLN A 37 -8.49 10.26 -5.90
N LEU A 38 -8.67 9.06 -6.43
CA LEU A 38 -9.79 8.74 -7.33
C LEU A 38 -11.10 8.49 -6.56
N TYR A 39 -11.05 8.38 -5.24
CA TYR A 39 -12.18 7.99 -4.39
C TYR A 39 -12.38 8.97 -3.25
N SER A 40 -13.64 9.11 -2.84
CA SER A 40 -13.97 9.89 -1.64
C SER A 40 -13.58 9.11 -0.39
N ILE A 41 -12.82 9.75 0.48
CA ILE A 41 -12.49 9.25 1.82
C ILE A 41 -13.48 9.91 2.80
N PRO A 42 -14.10 9.16 3.72
CA PRO A 42 -14.97 9.73 4.74
C PRO A 42 -14.27 10.83 5.54
N SER A 43 -14.97 11.92 5.83
CA SER A 43 -14.42 13.06 6.60
C SER A 43 -14.09 12.73 8.06
N THR A 44 -14.55 11.58 8.56
CA THR A 44 -14.20 11.05 9.88
C THR A 44 -12.81 10.44 9.94
N ILE A 45 -12.17 10.18 8.79
CA ILE A 45 -10.84 9.62 8.69
C ILE A 45 -9.82 10.73 8.53
N GLU A 46 -8.83 10.76 9.41
CA GLU A 46 -7.70 11.67 9.30
C GLU A 46 -6.71 11.16 8.25
N VAL A 47 -6.43 11.97 7.22
CA VAL A 47 -5.55 11.55 6.11
C VAL A 47 -4.20 12.25 6.22
N CYS A 48 -3.12 11.45 6.28
CA CYS A 48 -1.74 11.88 6.32
C CYS A 48 -1.00 11.45 5.04
N CYS A 49 -0.14 12.31 4.50
CA CYS A 49 0.61 12.01 3.30
C CYS A 49 1.92 12.80 3.22
N ASN A 50 3.03 12.13 2.95
CA ASN A 50 4.35 12.77 2.80
C ASN A 50 4.51 13.36 1.40
N ARG A 51 3.88 14.52 1.13
CA ARG A 51 3.83 15.16 -0.21
C ARG A 51 4.73 16.39 -0.37
N GLY A 52 5.53 16.73 0.62
CA GLY A 52 6.47 17.86 0.55
C GLY A 52 7.53 17.68 -0.52
N THR A 53 8.04 16.46 -0.67
CA THR A 53 8.91 16.01 -1.78
C THR A 53 8.28 14.79 -2.43
N ASN A 54 8.81 14.35 -3.58
CA ASN A 54 8.29 13.17 -4.27
C ASN A 54 9.05 11.87 -3.91
N GLY A 55 9.77 11.85 -2.77
CA GLY A 55 10.44 10.65 -2.25
C GLY A 55 9.45 9.54 -1.92
N ILE A 56 9.90 8.31 -1.99
CA ILE A 56 9.11 7.12 -1.64
C ILE A 56 9.52 6.52 -0.29
N GLU A 57 10.64 6.97 0.24
CA GLU A 57 11.14 6.66 1.59
C GLU A 57 10.43 7.51 2.67
N GLY A 58 10.55 7.11 3.94
CA GLY A 58 10.07 7.85 5.10
C GLY A 58 8.56 7.78 5.38
N SER A 59 7.76 7.21 4.47
CA SER A 59 6.30 7.11 4.67
C SER A 59 5.95 6.11 5.77
N LEU A 60 6.64 4.99 5.83
CA LEU A 60 6.42 3.98 6.88
C LEU A 60 6.90 4.48 8.24
N SER A 61 8.08 5.10 8.29
CA SER A 61 8.63 5.72 9.53
C SER A 61 7.68 6.79 10.08
N THR A 62 7.10 7.63 9.22
CA THR A 62 6.11 8.63 9.62
C THR A 62 4.87 7.98 10.23
N ALA A 63 4.34 6.93 9.59
CA ALA A 63 3.17 6.21 10.09
C ALA A 63 3.45 5.52 11.43
N VAL A 64 4.62 4.89 11.59
CA VAL A 64 5.06 4.29 12.86
C VAL A 64 5.14 5.34 13.96
N GLY A 65 5.79 6.47 13.68
CA GLY A 65 5.92 7.57 14.64
C GLY A 65 4.56 8.17 15.05
N TYR A 66 3.66 8.35 14.11
CA TYR A 66 2.30 8.79 14.38
C TYR A 66 1.52 7.77 15.21
N ALA A 67 1.59 6.48 14.86
CA ALA A 67 0.93 5.40 15.60
C ALA A 67 1.45 5.29 17.04
N ALA A 68 2.75 5.51 17.26
CA ALA A 68 3.35 5.53 18.59
C ALA A 68 2.79 6.65 19.50
N ALA A 69 2.43 7.79 18.89
CA ALA A 69 1.91 8.98 19.59
C ALA A 69 0.37 9.08 19.59
N SER A 70 -0.33 8.12 18.99
CA SER A 70 -1.79 8.15 18.78
C SER A 70 -2.47 6.94 19.38
N ASP A 71 -3.66 7.12 19.96
CA ASP A 71 -4.51 6.01 20.40
C ASP A 71 -5.49 5.52 19.32
N LYS A 72 -5.53 6.18 18.17
CA LYS A 72 -6.32 5.76 17.02
C LYS A 72 -5.72 4.50 16.38
N LEU A 73 -6.54 3.75 15.64
CA LEU A 73 -6.03 2.80 14.66
C LEU A 73 -5.35 3.57 13.52
N ASN A 74 -4.18 3.14 13.13
CA ASN A 74 -3.37 3.76 12.10
C ASN A 74 -3.20 2.80 10.94
N PHE A 75 -3.77 3.15 9.80
CA PHE A 75 -3.63 2.41 8.56
C PHE A 75 -2.61 3.11 7.67
N ILE A 76 -1.68 2.36 7.09
CA ILE A 76 -0.83 2.85 6.02
C ILE A 76 -1.03 2.01 4.78
N ALA A 77 -1.33 2.66 3.66
CA ALA A 77 -1.26 2.05 2.34
C ALA A 77 0.07 2.44 1.68
N ILE A 78 0.86 1.43 1.30
CA ILE A 78 2.25 1.61 0.85
C ILE A 78 2.60 0.63 -0.28
N GLY A 79 3.37 1.09 -1.26
CA GLY A 79 3.92 0.22 -2.30
C GLY A 79 5.18 -0.51 -1.82
N ASP A 80 5.54 -1.57 -2.53
CA ASP A 80 6.65 -2.46 -2.20
C ASP A 80 8.01 -1.75 -2.10
N LEU A 81 8.39 -0.95 -3.09
CA LEU A 81 9.65 -0.22 -3.05
C LEU A 81 9.70 0.77 -1.88
N SER A 82 8.61 1.50 -1.65
CA SER A 82 8.51 2.43 -0.52
C SER A 82 8.63 1.70 0.81
N PHE A 83 8.02 0.53 0.93
CA PHE A 83 8.12 -0.32 2.12
C PHE A 83 9.56 -0.81 2.33
N PHE A 84 10.19 -1.40 1.32
CA PHE A 84 11.54 -1.97 1.46
C PHE A 84 12.62 -0.92 1.68
N TYR A 85 12.48 0.30 1.14
CA TYR A 85 13.37 1.42 1.44
C TYR A 85 13.27 1.91 2.88
N ASP A 86 12.12 1.72 3.54
CA ASP A 86 11.85 2.25 4.88
C ASP A 86 11.50 1.15 5.91
N MET A 87 11.72 -0.14 5.57
CA MET A 87 11.38 -1.28 6.43
C MET A 87 12.09 -1.27 7.79
N ASN A 88 13.18 -0.52 7.91
CA ASN A 88 13.88 -0.31 9.17
C ASN A 88 13.02 0.41 10.22
N ALA A 89 11.93 1.07 9.82
CA ALA A 89 10.97 1.64 10.77
C ALA A 89 10.32 0.60 11.69
N LEU A 90 10.33 -0.68 11.32
CA LEU A 90 9.60 -1.73 12.03
C LEU A 90 10.43 -2.51 13.06
N TRP A 91 11.73 -2.25 13.22
CA TRP A 91 12.57 -3.02 14.15
C TRP A 91 12.56 -2.51 15.59
N ASN A 92 12.07 -1.30 15.82
CA ASN A 92 12.17 -0.62 17.10
C ASN A 92 10.96 -0.89 18.01
N VAL A 93 11.13 -0.59 19.30
CA VAL A 93 10.13 -0.86 20.35
C VAL A 93 8.89 0.04 20.30
N ASN A 94 8.87 1.05 19.44
CA ASN A 94 7.75 1.99 19.32
C ASN A 94 6.64 1.51 18.36
N VAL A 95 6.84 0.37 17.70
CA VAL A 95 5.81 -0.24 16.87
C VAL A 95 4.70 -0.78 17.77
N ARG A 96 3.51 -0.18 17.68
CA ARG A 96 2.36 -0.53 18.51
C ARG A 96 1.35 -1.39 17.74
N SER A 97 0.53 -2.12 18.48
CA SER A 97 -0.51 -3.00 17.92
C SER A 97 -1.65 -2.25 17.20
N ASN A 98 -1.73 -0.92 17.34
CA ASN A 98 -2.65 -0.07 16.59
C ASN A 98 -2.20 0.23 15.14
N LEU A 99 -1.06 -0.30 14.69
CA LEU A 99 -0.56 -0.13 13.32
C LEU A 99 -1.08 -1.24 12.39
N ARG A 100 -1.60 -0.84 11.23
CA ARG A 100 -2.11 -1.69 10.15
C ARG A 100 -1.42 -1.32 8.84
N VAL A 101 -0.59 -2.20 8.30
CA VAL A 101 0.16 -1.96 7.05
C VAL A 101 -0.49 -2.71 5.90
N LEU A 102 -1.05 -1.98 4.93
CA LEU A 102 -1.50 -2.51 3.63
C LEU A 102 -0.36 -2.35 2.62
N LEU A 103 0.34 -3.42 2.34
CA LEU A 103 1.45 -3.45 1.39
C LEU A 103 0.97 -3.92 0.01
N LEU A 104 1.04 -3.05 -0.98
CA LEU A 104 0.76 -3.39 -2.38
C LEU A 104 2.07 -3.81 -3.05
N ASN A 105 2.24 -5.12 -3.24
CA ASN A 105 3.45 -5.69 -3.84
C ASN A 105 3.19 -6.09 -5.30
N ASN A 106 3.62 -5.26 -6.23
CA ASN A 106 3.55 -5.54 -7.66
C ASN A 106 4.91 -5.91 -8.28
N GLY A 107 5.94 -6.02 -7.45
CA GLY A 107 7.30 -6.41 -7.83
C GLY A 107 8.11 -5.29 -8.48
N GLY A 108 7.88 -4.01 -8.11
CA GLY A 108 8.70 -2.88 -8.57
C GLY A 108 7.97 -1.57 -8.80
N GLY A 109 8.64 -0.62 -9.45
CA GLY A 109 8.14 0.72 -9.71
C GLY A 109 7.14 0.78 -10.87
N GLU A 110 5.89 0.51 -10.60
CA GLU A 110 4.79 0.52 -11.58
C GLU A 110 4.64 1.85 -12.33
N ILE A 111 4.81 2.97 -11.63
CA ILE A 111 4.62 4.31 -12.19
C ILE A 111 5.47 4.55 -13.44
N PHE A 112 6.64 3.95 -13.52
CA PHE A 112 7.54 4.10 -14.68
C PHE A 112 6.97 3.50 -15.96
N HIS A 113 6.08 2.50 -15.86
CA HIS A 113 5.36 1.93 -17.00
C HIS A 113 4.26 2.83 -17.55
N THR A 114 3.90 3.89 -16.83
CA THR A 114 2.86 4.85 -17.24
C THR A 114 3.43 6.14 -17.82
N LEU A 115 4.73 6.41 -17.63
CA LEU A 115 5.37 7.63 -18.10
C LEU A 115 5.58 7.62 -19.63
N PRO A 116 5.20 8.69 -20.35
CA PRO A 116 5.40 8.77 -21.78
C PRO A 116 6.90 8.85 -22.12
N GLY A 117 7.31 8.16 -23.19
CA GLY A 117 8.68 8.23 -23.72
C GLY A 117 9.73 7.44 -22.94
N LEU A 118 9.35 6.73 -21.89
CA LEU A 118 10.26 5.86 -21.16
C LEU A 118 10.14 4.42 -21.67
N ASP A 119 11.21 3.92 -22.27
CA ASP A 119 11.34 2.50 -22.63
C ASP A 119 11.70 1.70 -21.39
N MET A 120 10.76 0.86 -20.96
CA MET A 120 10.89 -0.01 -19.79
C MET A 120 11.43 -1.39 -20.13
N SER A 121 12.23 -1.52 -21.19
CA SER A 121 12.97 -2.74 -21.53
C SER A 121 14.39 -2.77 -20.92
N GLY A 122 14.98 -3.95 -20.86
CA GLY A 122 16.38 -4.14 -20.51
C GLY A 122 16.81 -3.46 -19.20
N THR A 123 17.78 -2.54 -19.31
CA THR A 123 18.38 -1.84 -18.17
C THR A 123 17.38 -0.98 -17.39
N SER A 124 16.47 -0.30 -18.09
CA SER A 124 15.44 0.53 -17.46
C SER A 124 14.50 -0.31 -16.60
N HIS A 125 14.09 -1.48 -17.06
CA HIS A 125 13.28 -2.41 -16.31
C HIS A 125 13.97 -2.88 -15.03
N LYS A 126 15.28 -3.18 -15.12
CA LYS A 126 16.06 -3.66 -13.98
C LYS A 126 16.37 -2.58 -12.95
N PHE A 127 16.83 -1.41 -13.39
CA PHE A 127 17.41 -0.41 -12.48
C PHE A 127 16.47 0.78 -12.20
N ILE A 128 15.61 1.18 -13.12
CA ILE A 128 14.64 2.27 -12.89
C ILE A 128 13.39 1.73 -12.21
N ALA A 129 12.79 0.68 -12.75
CA ALA A 129 11.63 0.05 -12.12
C ALA A 129 12.02 -0.85 -10.93
N ALA A 130 13.30 -1.11 -10.72
CA ALA A 130 13.84 -1.90 -9.60
C ALA A 130 13.04 -3.21 -9.36
N VAL A 131 12.85 -3.97 -10.43
CA VAL A 131 12.01 -5.17 -10.41
C VAL A 131 12.57 -6.23 -9.46
N HIS A 132 11.71 -6.79 -8.62
CA HIS A 132 12.07 -7.77 -7.61
C HIS A 132 10.99 -8.86 -7.43
N LYS A 133 11.31 -9.86 -6.60
CA LYS A 133 10.42 -10.94 -6.16
C LYS A 133 10.39 -11.06 -4.63
N THR A 134 10.74 -9.99 -3.94
CA THR A 134 10.85 -9.97 -2.48
C THR A 134 9.46 -9.90 -1.86
N SER A 135 9.24 -10.66 -0.79
CA SER A 135 8.07 -10.57 0.08
C SER A 135 8.46 -9.99 1.43
N ALA A 136 7.54 -9.27 2.06
CA ALA A 136 7.71 -8.74 3.41
C ALA A 136 7.51 -9.80 4.50
N LYS A 137 7.07 -11.02 4.16
CA LYS A 137 6.65 -12.05 5.12
C LYS A 137 7.67 -12.29 6.22
N GLY A 138 8.89 -12.67 5.86
CA GLY A 138 9.91 -13.03 6.85
C GLY A 138 10.26 -11.87 7.79
N TRP A 139 10.31 -10.63 7.26
CA TRP A 139 10.55 -9.45 8.08
C TRP A 139 9.39 -9.14 9.01
N ALA A 140 8.16 -9.21 8.52
CA ALA A 140 6.96 -8.96 9.31
C ALA A 140 6.81 -9.95 10.48
N GLU A 141 6.96 -11.25 10.20
CA GLU A 141 6.87 -12.31 11.21
C GLU A 141 7.96 -12.18 12.28
N GLU A 142 9.22 -11.91 11.87
CA GLU A 142 10.33 -11.71 12.79
C GLU A 142 10.14 -10.46 13.68
N ARG A 143 9.43 -9.44 13.19
CA ARG A 143 9.12 -8.21 13.94
C ARG A 143 7.81 -8.31 14.74
N GLY A 144 7.20 -9.47 14.82
CA GLY A 144 6.01 -9.72 15.64
C GLY A 144 4.71 -9.21 15.04
N PHE A 145 4.65 -9.00 13.72
CA PHE A 145 3.40 -8.67 13.03
C PHE A 145 2.56 -9.91 12.79
N LEU A 146 1.24 -9.78 12.94
CA LEU A 146 0.33 -10.70 12.30
C LEU A 146 0.41 -10.50 10.79
N TYR A 147 1.03 -11.45 10.09
CA TYR A 147 1.18 -11.41 8.65
C TYR A 147 -0.01 -12.05 7.95
N LEU A 148 -0.62 -11.29 7.05
CA LEU A 148 -1.68 -11.72 6.14
C LEU A 148 -1.21 -11.53 4.70
N GLN A 149 -1.68 -12.39 3.79
CA GLN A 149 -1.40 -12.23 2.36
C GLN A 149 -2.63 -12.45 1.52
N ALA A 150 -2.66 -11.83 0.33
CA ALA A 150 -3.69 -12.05 -0.66
C ALA A 150 -3.11 -11.99 -2.08
N GLN A 151 -3.53 -12.93 -2.95
CA GLN A 151 -3.14 -13.01 -4.36
C GLN A 151 -4.35 -12.90 -5.30
N ASN A 152 -5.57 -12.95 -4.74
CA ASN A 152 -6.84 -12.86 -5.47
C ASN A 152 -7.89 -12.17 -4.61
N ASP A 153 -9.04 -11.86 -5.22
CA ASP A 153 -10.12 -11.09 -4.57
C ASP A 153 -10.76 -11.84 -3.39
N GLU A 154 -10.81 -13.16 -3.44
CA GLU A 154 -11.39 -14.00 -2.37
C GLU A 154 -10.48 -13.98 -1.13
N GLU A 155 -9.17 -14.22 -1.32
CA GLU A 155 -8.17 -14.14 -0.25
C GLU A 155 -8.12 -12.74 0.36
N LEU A 156 -8.22 -11.71 -0.50
CA LEU A 156 -8.23 -10.33 -0.05
C LEU A 156 -9.47 -10.01 0.79
N ALA A 157 -10.65 -10.45 0.35
CA ALA A 157 -11.89 -10.24 1.11
C ALA A 157 -11.83 -10.88 2.49
N GLU A 158 -11.24 -12.06 2.60
CA GLU A 158 -11.06 -12.76 3.88
C GLU A 158 -10.05 -12.04 4.77
N ALA A 159 -8.87 -11.71 4.26
CA ALA A 159 -7.83 -11.01 5.00
C ALA A 159 -8.30 -9.63 5.52
N MET A 160 -9.15 -8.95 4.76
CA MET A 160 -9.69 -7.65 5.16
C MET A 160 -10.59 -7.71 6.38
N LYS A 161 -11.27 -8.79 6.66
CA LYS A 161 -12.08 -8.95 7.88
C LYS A 161 -11.23 -8.74 9.14
N THR A 162 -10.04 -9.33 9.15
CA THR A 162 -9.08 -9.15 10.24
C THR A 162 -8.38 -7.79 10.16
N PHE A 163 -7.98 -7.38 8.97
CA PHE A 163 -7.19 -6.15 8.76
C PHE A 163 -7.95 -4.89 9.17
N THR A 164 -9.26 -4.81 8.92
CA THR A 164 -10.10 -3.63 9.24
C THR A 164 -10.85 -3.75 10.56
N GLN A 165 -10.61 -4.80 11.32
CA GLN A 165 -11.24 -5.02 12.62
C GLN A 165 -10.98 -3.81 13.54
N PRO A 166 -12.05 -3.17 14.09
CA PRO A 166 -11.89 -1.95 14.89
C PRO A 166 -11.38 -2.22 16.31
N GLU A 167 -11.47 -3.47 16.77
CA GLU A 167 -11.01 -3.85 18.10
C GLU A 167 -9.47 -3.86 18.16
N ALA A 168 -8.98 -3.56 19.36
CA ALA A 168 -7.55 -3.67 19.63
C ALA A 168 -7.07 -5.10 19.47
N MET A 169 -5.98 -5.27 18.76
CA MET A 169 -5.29 -6.55 18.59
C MET A 169 -4.03 -6.58 19.46
N GLU A 170 -3.52 -7.76 19.74
CA GLU A 170 -2.28 -7.93 20.52
C GLU A 170 -1.05 -7.53 19.69
N GLN A 171 -1.13 -7.66 18.37
CA GLN A 171 -0.02 -7.45 17.43
C GLN A 171 -0.40 -6.43 16.36
N PRO A 172 0.59 -5.67 15.83
CA PRO A 172 0.39 -4.93 14.59
C PRO A 172 0.12 -5.89 13.43
N VAL A 173 -0.57 -5.43 12.38
CA VAL A 173 -0.94 -6.28 11.24
C VAL A 173 -0.28 -5.78 9.97
N LEU A 174 0.27 -6.69 9.18
CA LEU A 174 0.75 -6.45 7.83
C LEU A 174 -0.01 -7.34 6.85
N LEU A 175 -0.77 -6.71 5.96
CA LEU A 175 -1.45 -7.38 4.85
C LEU A 175 -0.67 -7.08 3.56
N GLU A 176 0.00 -8.10 3.02
CA GLU A 176 0.69 -8.04 1.73
C GLU A 176 -0.22 -8.52 0.62
N VAL A 177 -0.54 -7.63 -0.31
CA VAL A 177 -1.38 -7.93 -1.48
C VAL A 177 -0.52 -7.96 -2.72
N PHE A 178 -0.43 -9.13 -3.34
CA PHE A 178 0.30 -9.31 -4.59
C PHE A 178 -0.57 -8.87 -5.76
N THR A 179 -0.13 -7.84 -6.47
CA THR A 179 -0.87 -7.24 -7.58
C THR A 179 -0.14 -7.39 -8.92
N ASN A 180 -0.80 -7.01 -10.01
CA ASN A 180 -0.22 -7.13 -11.35
C ASN A 180 0.03 -5.74 -11.95
N LYS A 181 1.30 -5.33 -12.01
CA LYS A 181 1.75 -4.04 -12.53
C LYS A 181 1.20 -3.69 -13.93
N ASN A 182 1.04 -4.68 -14.82
CA ASN A 182 0.54 -4.41 -16.18
C ASN A 182 -0.96 -4.11 -16.19
N LYS A 183 -1.73 -4.76 -15.31
CA LYS A 183 -3.15 -4.44 -15.13
C LYS A 183 -3.31 -3.05 -14.52
N ASP A 184 -2.55 -2.77 -13.48
CA ASP A 184 -2.57 -1.53 -12.71
C ASP A 184 -2.21 -0.32 -13.61
N ALA A 185 -1.10 -0.41 -14.35
CA ALA A 185 -0.69 0.63 -15.28
C ALA A 185 -1.73 0.89 -16.39
N ARG A 186 -2.35 -0.17 -16.94
CA ARG A 186 -3.40 -0.04 -17.96
C ARG A 186 -4.64 0.66 -17.40
N MET A 187 -5.04 0.31 -16.19
CA MET A 187 -6.22 0.87 -15.55
C MET A 187 -6.05 2.37 -15.30
N LEU A 188 -4.91 2.79 -14.76
CA LEU A 188 -4.60 4.20 -14.53
C LEU A 188 -4.56 5.00 -15.84
N LYS A 189 -3.97 4.46 -16.89
CA LYS A 189 -3.99 5.09 -18.25
C LYS A 189 -5.42 5.25 -18.76
N ASN A 190 -6.26 4.24 -18.66
CA ASN A 190 -7.65 4.28 -19.10
C ASN A 190 -8.44 5.35 -18.34
N TYR A 191 -8.26 5.44 -17.03
CA TYR A 191 -8.92 6.46 -16.21
C TYR A 191 -8.56 7.88 -16.67
N TYR A 192 -7.27 8.19 -16.81
CA TYR A 192 -6.84 9.51 -17.30
C TYR A 192 -7.28 9.80 -18.73
N HIS A 193 -7.37 8.78 -19.58
CA HIS A 193 -7.90 8.95 -20.94
C HIS A 193 -9.38 9.33 -20.92
N GLN A 194 -10.19 8.69 -20.08
CA GLN A 194 -11.62 9.01 -19.93
C GLN A 194 -11.86 10.43 -19.38
N LEU A 195 -10.99 10.91 -18.47
CA LEU A 195 -11.09 12.27 -17.94
C LEU A 195 -10.81 13.34 -19.01
N LYS A 196 -9.96 13.05 -20.00
CA LYS A 196 -9.65 13.99 -21.09
C LYS A 196 -10.76 14.08 -22.15
N GLN A 197 -11.70 13.15 -22.15
CA GLN A 197 -12.83 13.12 -23.10
C GLN A 197 -14.09 13.80 -22.57
N LYS A 198 -14.08 14.21 -21.30
CA LYS A 198 -15.12 15.04 -20.66
C LYS A 198 -14.70 16.50 -20.64
#